data_7895e55650773373fe0fdcb3da1bdcaa
#
_entry.id   7895e55650773373fe0fdcb3da1bdcaa
#
_cell.length_a   1.000
_cell.length_b   1.000
_cell.length_c   1.000
_cell.angle_alpha   90.00
_cell.angle_beta   90.00
_cell.angle_gamma   90.00
#
_symmetry.space_group_name_H-M   'P 1'
#
loop_
_entity.id
_entity.type
_entity.pdbx_description
1 polymer ?
#
loop_
_entity_poly.entity_id
_entity_poly.type
_entity_poly.pdbx_seq_one_letter_code
_entity_poly.pdbx_strand_id
1 'polypeptide(L)'
;MKKLWIVGLILVFVWAACGKKAEEKAEEAAPVLPGVTAGMMSTLTQFGSALDKKDFAAAYSSLRAVLQDFWGLSPLLLQNVRFVKNENNTFGIYEPRETEEYAPGDAIYLYMEPVGYASKKSESGKYEIGFSADMSIENDKGEVLGGQKDFAKMAFSSWNFGTEMCLTFTYTVSGLEKGRYKIVTTVRDAGSDKTATCEKWFSII
;
A
#
# COMPACT_ATOMS: atom_id res chain seq x y z
N MET A 1 43.84 -94.95 27.27
CA MET A 1 43.49 -94.32 25.98
C MET A 1 42.06 -93.82 26.10
N LYS A 2 41.90 -92.57 26.46
CA LYS A 2 40.59 -91.91 26.53
C LYS A 2 40.67 -90.66 25.66
N LYS A 3 39.85 -90.62 24.59
CA LYS A 3 39.72 -89.46 23.68
C LYS A 3 38.85 -88.49 24.32
N LEU A 4 39.33 -87.24 24.53
CA LEU A 4 38.62 -86.07 24.98
C LEU A 4 38.05 -85.34 23.80
N TRP A 5 36.75 -85.19 23.71
CA TRP A 5 36.10 -84.38 22.73
C TRP A 5 35.89 -82.95 23.35
N ILE A 6 36.51 -81.97 22.72
CA ILE A 6 36.28 -80.53 23.06
C ILE A 6 35.16 -80.05 22.17
N VAL A 7 34.00 -79.77 22.77
CA VAL A 7 32.90 -79.09 22.12
C VAL A 7 33.17 -77.58 22.15
N GLY A 8 33.47 -77.04 21.03
CA GLY A 8 33.67 -75.59 20.88
C GLY A 8 32.30 -74.88 20.86
N LEU A 9 32.06 -74.04 21.85
CA LEU A 9 30.88 -73.18 21.95
C LEU A 9 31.14 -71.94 21.09
N ILE A 10 30.50 -71.84 19.94
CA ILE A 10 30.55 -70.63 19.10
C ILE A 10 29.53 -69.64 19.68
N LEU A 11 30.05 -68.59 20.37
CA LEU A 11 29.25 -67.45 20.82
C LEU A 11 29.06 -66.53 19.60
N VAL A 12 27.88 -66.57 19.03
CA VAL A 12 27.46 -65.57 18.02
C VAL A 12 27.08 -64.27 18.75
N PHE A 13 27.97 -63.30 18.69
CA PHE A 13 27.64 -61.91 19.09
C PHE A 13 26.73 -61.29 18.04
N VAL A 14 25.44 -61.23 18.31
CA VAL A 14 24.49 -60.41 17.58
C VAL A 14 24.72 -58.96 17.99
N TRP A 15 25.44 -58.22 17.17
CA TRP A 15 25.48 -56.77 17.29
C TRP A 15 24.11 -56.22 16.90
N ALA A 16 23.30 -55.86 17.89
CA ALA A 16 22.15 -55.04 17.68
C ALA A 16 22.62 -53.61 17.36
N ALA A 17 22.72 -53.30 16.07
CA ALA A 17 22.90 -51.95 15.59
C ALA A 17 21.62 -51.18 15.99
N CYS A 18 21.68 -50.43 17.11
CA CYS A 18 20.69 -49.46 17.47
C CYS A 18 20.80 -48.30 16.48
N GLY A 19 20.13 -48.45 15.35
CA GLY A 19 19.91 -47.34 14.42
C GLY A 19 19.07 -46.29 15.14
N LYS A 20 19.73 -45.22 15.60
CA LYS A 20 19.00 -43.98 15.90
C LYS A 20 18.33 -43.55 14.60
N LYS A 21 17.03 -43.81 14.48
CA LYS A 21 16.17 -43.16 13.54
C LYS A 21 16.32 -41.65 13.84
N ALA A 22 17.00 -40.92 12.97
CA ALA A 22 16.91 -39.46 12.99
C ALA A 22 15.41 -39.16 12.85
N GLU A 23 14.79 -38.69 13.88
CA GLU A 23 13.49 -38.03 13.76
C GLU A 23 13.72 -36.88 12.80
N GLU A 24 13.27 -37.06 11.58
CA GLU A 24 13.10 -36.00 10.60
C GLU A 24 12.10 -35.04 11.24
N LYS A 25 12.65 -33.97 11.83
CA LYS A 25 11.86 -32.90 12.39
C LYS A 25 11.04 -32.37 11.22
N ALA A 26 9.76 -32.73 11.18
CA ALA A 26 8.83 -32.16 10.21
C ALA A 26 8.99 -30.66 10.30
N GLU A 27 9.48 -30.04 9.23
CA GLU A 27 9.57 -28.60 9.09
C GLU A 27 8.13 -28.09 9.21
N GLU A 28 7.82 -27.49 10.35
CA GLU A 28 6.48 -26.96 10.64
C GLU A 28 6.21 -25.92 9.55
N ALA A 29 5.27 -26.26 8.66
CA ALA A 29 4.92 -25.40 7.54
C ALA A 29 4.59 -24.01 8.12
N ALA A 30 5.30 -22.99 7.63
CA ALA A 30 5.08 -21.62 8.08
C ALA A 30 3.58 -21.28 8.03
N PRO A 31 3.04 -20.59 9.03
CA PRO A 31 1.61 -20.29 9.08
C PRO A 31 1.21 -19.51 7.84
N VAL A 32 0.25 -20.03 7.07
CA VAL A 32 -0.30 -19.34 5.90
C VAL A 32 -1.23 -18.24 6.40
N LEU A 33 -0.81 -17.00 6.21
CA LEU A 33 -1.67 -15.85 6.51
C LEU A 33 -2.60 -15.59 5.31
N PRO A 34 -3.92 -15.61 5.49
CA PRO A 34 -4.87 -15.33 4.40
C PRO A 34 -4.58 -13.96 3.76
N GLY A 35 -4.59 -13.91 2.42
CA GLY A 35 -4.33 -12.68 1.66
C GLY A 35 -2.85 -12.30 1.51
N VAL A 36 -1.93 -13.00 2.15
CA VAL A 36 -0.48 -12.78 2.01
C VAL A 36 0.07 -13.69 0.92
N THR A 37 0.76 -13.11 -0.07
CA THR A 37 1.38 -13.89 -1.14
C THR A 37 2.60 -14.66 -0.62
N ALA A 38 3.01 -15.72 -1.33
CA ALA A 38 4.21 -16.48 -0.96
C ALA A 38 5.48 -15.59 -0.94
N GLY A 39 5.58 -14.61 -1.85
CA GLY A 39 6.66 -13.61 -1.88
C GLY A 39 6.67 -12.74 -0.62
N MET A 40 5.53 -12.16 -0.27
CA MET A 40 5.39 -11.37 0.96
C MET A 40 5.72 -12.19 2.20
N MET A 41 5.28 -13.45 2.26
CA MET A 41 5.59 -14.33 3.39
C MET A 41 7.08 -14.60 3.52
N SER A 42 7.77 -14.84 2.40
CA SER A 42 9.24 -15.00 2.39
C SER A 42 9.94 -13.75 2.91
N THR A 43 9.49 -12.57 2.49
CA THR A 43 10.07 -11.28 2.90
C THR A 43 9.78 -10.99 4.38
N LEU A 44 8.59 -11.34 4.88
CA LEU A 44 8.25 -11.24 6.31
C LEU A 44 9.12 -12.16 7.17
N THR A 45 9.44 -13.36 6.67
CA THR A 45 10.37 -14.29 7.34
C THR A 45 11.79 -13.70 7.41
N GLN A 46 12.25 -13.06 6.33
CA GLN A 46 13.54 -12.34 6.32
C GLN A 46 13.55 -11.18 7.31
N PHE A 47 12.46 -10.41 7.39
CA PHE A 47 12.28 -9.34 8.38
C PHE A 47 12.45 -9.88 9.82
N GLY A 48 11.74 -10.96 10.17
CA GLY A 48 11.86 -11.60 11.49
C GLY A 48 13.28 -12.06 11.80
N SER A 49 13.92 -12.75 10.84
CA SER A 49 15.31 -13.22 10.97
C SER A 49 16.32 -12.08 11.16
N ALA A 50 16.10 -10.93 10.50
CA ALA A 50 16.94 -9.76 10.65
C ALA A 50 16.77 -9.11 12.04
N LEU A 51 15.54 -9.07 12.55
CA LEU A 51 15.28 -8.58 13.92
C LEU A 51 15.96 -9.45 14.98
N ASP A 52 15.90 -10.77 14.86
CA ASP A 52 16.56 -11.71 15.78
C ASP A 52 18.07 -11.49 15.83
N LYS A 53 18.67 -11.15 14.68
CA LYS A 53 20.09 -10.82 14.54
C LYS A 53 20.42 -9.38 14.93
N LYS A 54 19.42 -8.56 15.26
CA LYS A 54 19.53 -7.11 15.50
C LYS A 54 20.10 -6.34 14.29
N ASP A 55 19.92 -6.88 13.09
CA ASP A 55 20.25 -6.20 11.83
C ASP A 55 19.05 -5.33 11.39
N PHE A 56 18.97 -4.14 11.97
CA PHE A 56 17.85 -3.23 11.70
C PHE A 56 17.85 -2.67 10.26
N ALA A 57 19.00 -2.63 9.59
CA ALA A 57 19.07 -2.19 8.20
C ALA A 57 18.43 -3.23 7.26
N ALA A 58 18.76 -4.51 7.47
CA ALA A 58 18.12 -5.60 6.72
C ALA A 58 16.63 -5.73 7.06
N ALA A 59 16.26 -5.58 8.34
CA ALA A 59 14.85 -5.58 8.76
C ALA A 59 14.06 -4.46 8.10
N TYR A 60 14.58 -3.23 8.10
CA TYR A 60 13.94 -2.09 7.43
C TYR A 60 13.77 -2.33 5.92
N SER A 61 14.80 -2.88 5.26
CA SER A 61 14.75 -3.18 3.82
C SER A 61 13.67 -4.23 3.49
N SER A 62 13.57 -5.27 4.32
CA SER A 62 12.54 -6.30 4.16
C SER A 62 11.12 -5.73 4.38
N LEU A 63 10.92 -4.89 5.40
CA LEU A 63 9.63 -4.26 5.66
C LEU A 63 9.20 -3.35 4.50
N ARG A 64 10.14 -2.60 3.93
CA ARG A 64 9.88 -1.78 2.73
C ARG A 64 9.48 -2.62 1.53
N ALA A 65 10.09 -3.78 1.32
CA ALA A 65 9.74 -4.69 0.24
C ALA A 65 8.30 -5.23 0.41
N VAL A 66 7.92 -5.64 1.63
CA VAL A 66 6.53 -6.04 1.92
C VAL A 66 5.54 -4.90 1.63
N LEU A 67 5.88 -3.66 2.03
CA LEU A 67 5.04 -2.49 1.78
C LEU A 67 4.91 -2.24 0.26
N GLN A 68 5.96 -2.42 -0.51
CA GLN A 68 5.94 -2.26 -1.97
C GLN A 68 5.06 -3.31 -2.64
N ASP A 69 5.13 -4.57 -2.20
CA ASP A 69 4.26 -5.65 -2.68
C ASP A 69 2.79 -5.36 -2.37
N PHE A 70 2.50 -4.96 -1.13
CA PHE A 70 1.15 -4.53 -0.73
C PHE A 70 0.65 -3.38 -1.60
N TRP A 71 1.49 -2.39 -1.89
CA TRP A 71 1.15 -1.24 -2.69
C TRP A 71 0.69 -1.63 -4.10
N GLY A 72 1.36 -2.61 -4.70
CA GLY A 72 0.96 -3.16 -6.01
C GLY A 72 -0.40 -3.87 -5.99
N LEU A 73 -0.73 -4.55 -4.89
CA LEU A 73 -1.99 -5.29 -4.71
C LEU A 73 -3.15 -4.38 -4.31
N SER A 74 -2.89 -3.25 -3.66
CA SER A 74 -3.92 -2.33 -3.19
C SER A 74 -4.66 -1.69 -4.36
N PRO A 75 -5.99 -1.49 -4.30
CA PRO A 75 -6.66 -0.55 -5.17
C PRO A 75 -6.15 0.87 -4.92
N LEU A 76 -6.45 1.80 -5.81
CA LEU A 76 -6.23 3.22 -5.50
C LEU A 76 -7.23 3.64 -4.42
N LEU A 77 -6.70 4.16 -3.32
CA LEU A 77 -7.49 4.71 -2.21
C LEU A 77 -7.16 6.19 -2.07
N LEU A 78 -8.12 6.98 -1.63
CA LEU A 78 -7.95 8.40 -1.29
C LEU A 78 -8.17 8.56 0.21
N GLN A 79 -7.11 8.85 0.95
CA GLN A 79 -7.16 9.06 2.39
C GLN A 79 -7.09 10.55 2.72
N ASN A 80 -7.49 10.92 3.93
CA ASN A 80 -7.39 12.27 4.47
C ASN A 80 -8.02 13.34 3.56
N VAL A 81 -9.12 13.01 2.85
CA VAL A 81 -9.82 13.92 1.94
C VAL A 81 -10.49 15.04 2.74
N ARG A 82 -10.01 16.28 2.58
CA ARG A 82 -10.52 17.43 3.32
C ARG A 82 -10.29 18.76 2.60
N PHE A 83 -11.12 19.73 2.90
CA PHE A 83 -10.88 21.10 2.47
C PHE A 83 -9.76 21.73 3.29
N VAL A 84 -8.91 22.48 2.61
CA VAL A 84 -7.74 23.17 3.19
C VAL A 84 -7.77 24.64 2.83
N LYS A 85 -6.99 25.49 3.53
CA LYS A 85 -7.02 26.92 3.36
C LYS A 85 -6.28 27.42 2.12
N ASN A 86 -5.32 26.65 1.60
CA ASN A 86 -4.51 27.04 0.45
C ASN A 86 -4.09 25.83 -0.38
N GLU A 87 -3.41 26.06 -1.51
CA GLU A 87 -2.93 25.01 -2.41
C GLU A 87 -1.54 24.44 -2.05
N ASN A 88 -0.77 25.14 -1.22
CA ASN A 88 0.60 24.79 -0.89
C ASN A 88 0.65 23.81 0.30
N ASN A 89 0.43 22.53 0.00
CA ASN A 89 0.42 21.47 1.00
C ASN A 89 1.49 20.43 0.68
N THR A 90 1.96 19.73 1.71
CA THR A 90 2.79 18.54 1.59
C THR A 90 2.15 17.40 2.36
N PHE A 91 2.63 16.16 2.15
CA PHE A 91 2.08 14.99 2.81
C PHE A 91 2.04 15.17 4.33
N GLY A 92 0.85 15.06 4.91
CA GLY A 92 0.61 15.23 6.34
C GLY A 92 0.76 16.66 6.88
N ILE A 93 1.12 17.65 6.02
CA ILE A 93 1.32 19.06 6.42
C ILE A 93 0.40 19.93 5.58
N TYR A 94 -0.69 20.36 6.17
CA TYR A 94 -1.73 21.19 5.56
C TYR A 94 -2.48 21.94 6.65
N GLU A 95 -3.19 23.00 6.27
CA GLU A 95 -4.03 23.77 7.16
C GLU A 95 -5.52 23.51 6.82
N PRO A 96 -6.26 22.72 7.64
CA PRO A 96 -7.63 22.39 7.34
C PRO A 96 -8.52 23.64 7.45
N ARG A 97 -9.58 23.70 6.65
CA ARG A 97 -10.65 24.70 6.86
C ARG A 97 -11.50 24.31 8.06
N GLU A 98 -11.95 25.32 8.79
CA GLU A 98 -12.83 25.15 9.94
C GLU A 98 -14.30 24.95 9.52
N THR A 99 -14.68 25.52 8.37
CA THR A 99 -16.01 25.40 7.79
C THR A 99 -15.95 24.99 6.32
N GLU A 100 -17.00 24.40 5.81
CA GLU A 100 -17.20 24.05 4.41
C GLU A 100 -18.03 25.13 3.68
N GLU A 101 -18.00 26.37 4.16
CA GLU A 101 -18.71 27.53 3.63
C GLU A 101 -17.78 28.40 2.79
N TYR A 102 -18.27 28.86 1.65
CA TYR A 102 -17.53 29.66 0.67
C TYR A 102 -18.40 30.80 0.17
N ALA A 103 -17.78 31.95 -0.10
CA ALA A 103 -18.44 33.01 -0.84
C ALA A 103 -18.48 32.65 -2.34
N PRO A 104 -19.43 33.22 -3.11
CA PRO A 104 -19.46 33.05 -4.56
C PRO A 104 -18.13 33.44 -5.22
N GLY A 105 -17.52 32.52 -5.97
CA GLY A 105 -16.25 32.73 -6.67
C GLY A 105 -14.99 32.44 -5.83
N ASP A 106 -15.12 32.05 -4.57
CA ASP A 106 -13.97 31.59 -3.77
C ASP A 106 -13.33 30.37 -4.39
N ALA A 107 -12.00 30.29 -4.29
CA ALA A 107 -11.27 29.07 -4.62
C ALA A 107 -11.48 28.02 -3.52
N ILE A 108 -11.80 26.79 -3.95
CA ILE A 108 -11.98 25.65 -3.07
C ILE A 108 -10.77 24.72 -3.25
N TYR A 109 -10.04 24.48 -2.16
CA TYR A 109 -8.87 23.59 -2.16
C TYR A 109 -9.23 22.28 -1.49
N LEU A 110 -9.08 21.16 -2.22
CA LEU A 110 -9.34 19.80 -1.74
C LEU A 110 -8.03 19.02 -1.68
N TYR A 111 -7.60 18.73 -0.47
CA TYR A 111 -6.44 17.91 -0.17
C TYR A 111 -6.82 16.44 -0.06
N MET A 112 -5.93 15.55 -0.51
CA MET A 112 -6.06 14.11 -0.34
C MET A 112 -4.71 13.40 -0.43
N GLU A 113 -4.63 12.20 0.14
CA GLU A 113 -3.45 11.34 0.14
C GLU A 113 -3.77 10.04 -0.62
N PRO A 114 -3.25 9.87 -1.86
CA PRO A 114 -3.45 8.65 -2.63
C PRO A 114 -2.60 7.51 -2.07
N VAL A 115 -3.18 6.31 -1.97
CA VAL A 115 -2.54 5.06 -1.55
C VAL A 115 -2.73 4.02 -2.63
N GLY A 116 -1.72 3.17 -2.87
CA GLY A 116 -1.82 2.06 -3.82
C GLY A 116 -1.65 2.45 -5.29
N TYR A 117 -1.20 3.67 -5.59
CA TYR A 117 -0.89 4.12 -6.95
C TYR A 117 0.30 3.36 -7.58
N ALA A 118 0.34 3.30 -8.90
CA ALA A 118 1.46 2.72 -9.61
C ALA A 118 2.69 3.63 -9.52
N SER A 119 3.83 3.00 -9.27
CA SER A 119 5.13 3.67 -9.24
C SER A 119 6.09 2.83 -10.07
N LYS A 120 6.35 3.26 -11.32
CA LYS A 120 7.15 2.51 -12.29
C LYS A 120 8.57 3.04 -12.33
N LYS A 121 9.53 2.14 -12.18
CA LYS A 121 10.95 2.51 -12.31
C LYS A 121 11.28 2.71 -13.79
N SER A 122 11.75 3.92 -14.14
CA SER A 122 12.18 4.29 -15.49
C SER A 122 13.61 3.82 -15.78
N GLU A 123 14.04 3.93 -17.04
CA GLU A 123 15.42 3.63 -17.45
C GLU A 123 16.46 4.51 -16.74
N SER A 124 16.08 5.73 -16.37
CA SER A 124 16.92 6.64 -15.59
C SER A 124 17.08 6.21 -14.11
N GLY A 125 16.38 5.15 -13.69
CA GLY A 125 16.38 4.64 -12.32
C GLY A 125 15.43 5.35 -11.37
N LYS A 126 14.70 6.37 -11.83
CA LYS A 126 13.67 7.08 -11.05
C LYS A 126 12.34 6.33 -11.09
N TYR A 127 11.54 6.52 -10.06
CA TYR A 127 10.15 6.09 -10.01
C TYR A 127 9.25 7.18 -10.58
N GLU A 128 8.48 6.84 -11.61
CA GLU A 128 7.53 7.74 -12.25
C GLU A 128 6.12 7.45 -11.73
N ILE A 129 5.43 8.52 -11.34
CA ILE A 129 4.09 8.49 -10.74
C ILE A 129 3.26 9.55 -11.44
N GLY A 130 2.02 9.24 -11.78
CA GLY A 130 1.14 10.19 -12.44
C GLY A 130 -0.32 10.01 -12.06
N PHE A 131 -1.06 11.12 -12.10
CA PHE A 131 -2.50 11.13 -11.87
C PHE A 131 -3.19 12.04 -12.87
N SER A 132 -4.41 11.67 -13.22
CA SER A 132 -5.37 12.58 -13.83
C SER A 132 -6.66 12.59 -13.03
N ALA A 133 -7.42 13.68 -13.13
CA ALA A 133 -8.65 13.79 -12.37
C ALA A 133 -9.78 14.40 -13.18
N ASP A 134 -11.00 13.89 -12.93
CA ASP A 134 -12.26 14.47 -13.34
C ASP A 134 -12.94 15.10 -12.12
N MET A 135 -13.77 16.11 -12.37
CA MET A 135 -14.62 16.69 -11.34
C MET A 135 -16.04 16.87 -11.84
N SER A 136 -17.00 16.79 -10.95
CA SER A 136 -18.34 17.28 -11.15
C SER A 136 -18.88 17.98 -9.90
N ILE A 137 -19.82 18.89 -10.10
CA ILE A 137 -20.59 19.57 -9.05
C ILE A 137 -22.02 19.08 -9.13
N GLU A 138 -22.56 18.64 -8.01
CA GLU A 138 -23.93 18.21 -7.85
C GLU A 138 -24.66 19.10 -6.86
N ASN A 139 -25.96 19.29 -7.04
CA ASN A 139 -26.81 19.93 -6.04
C ASN A 139 -27.23 18.93 -4.94
N ASP A 140 -28.02 19.38 -3.99
CA ASP A 140 -28.56 18.58 -2.87
C ASP A 140 -29.53 17.46 -3.31
N LYS A 141 -30.02 17.52 -4.56
CA LYS A 141 -30.88 16.49 -5.17
C LYS A 141 -30.07 15.44 -5.97
N GLY A 142 -28.75 15.62 -6.08
CA GLY A 142 -27.87 14.74 -6.87
C GLY A 142 -27.87 15.07 -8.37
N GLU A 143 -28.40 16.20 -8.78
CA GLU A 143 -28.37 16.66 -10.17
C GLU A 143 -26.99 17.25 -10.48
N VAL A 144 -26.35 16.79 -11.55
CA VAL A 144 -25.07 17.32 -12.01
C VAL A 144 -25.26 18.68 -12.65
N LEU A 145 -24.71 19.73 -12.05
CA LEU A 145 -24.80 21.11 -12.52
C LEU A 145 -23.68 21.46 -13.52
N GLY A 146 -22.55 20.76 -13.42
CA GLY A 146 -21.39 20.96 -14.26
C GLY A 146 -20.29 20.01 -13.92
N GLY A 147 -19.24 19.99 -14.74
CA GLY A 147 -18.09 19.15 -14.52
C GLY A 147 -17.04 19.28 -15.62
N GLN A 148 -15.88 18.76 -15.38
CA GLN A 148 -14.78 18.74 -16.34
C GLN A 148 -14.02 17.43 -16.24
N LYS A 149 -13.86 16.75 -17.38
CA LYS A 149 -12.97 15.60 -17.50
C LYS A 149 -11.54 16.08 -17.69
N ASP A 150 -10.60 15.31 -17.13
CA ASP A 150 -9.16 15.60 -17.20
C ASP A 150 -8.82 17.05 -16.79
N PHE A 151 -9.55 17.59 -15.78
CA PHE A 151 -9.33 18.96 -15.33
C PHE A 151 -7.96 19.16 -14.69
N ALA A 152 -7.34 18.08 -14.20
CA ALA A 152 -5.99 18.07 -13.66
C ALA A 152 -5.20 16.88 -14.18
N LYS A 153 -3.91 17.14 -14.49
CA LYS A 153 -2.91 16.09 -14.80
C LYS A 153 -1.64 16.42 -14.05
N MET A 154 -1.12 15.45 -13.32
CA MET A 154 0.05 15.60 -12.47
C MET A 154 1.02 14.46 -12.73
N ALA A 155 2.32 14.79 -12.79
CA ALA A 155 3.39 13.82 -12.95
C ALA A 155 4.50 14.14 -11.95
N PHE A 156 4.99 13.10 -11.30
CA PHE A 156 6.04 13.19 -10.29
C PHE A 156 7.13 12.20 -10.60
N SER A 157 8.34 12.50 -10.15
CA SER A 157 9.49 11.62 -10.32
C SER A 157 10.29 11.62 -9.02
N SER A 158 10.66 10.43 -8.52
CA SER A 158 11.39 10.25 -7.27
C SER A 158 12.54 9.27 -7.43
N TRP A 159 13.64 9.49 -6.73
CA TRP A 159 14.75 8.53 -6.71
C TRP A 159 14.45 7.25 -5.91
N ASN A 160 13.47 7.31 -5.02
CA ASN A 160 13.09 6.19 -4.17
C ASN A 160 11.62 5.85 -4.37
N PHE A 161 11.27 4.58 -4.17
CA PHE A 161 9.88 4.21 -3.96
C PHE A 161 9.36 4.95 -2.73
N GLY A 162 8.33 5.76 -2.92
CA GLY A 162 7.68 6.54 -1.87
C GLY A 162 6.22 6.17 -1.73
N THR A 163 5.71 6.29 -0.52
CA THR A 163 4.29 6.09 -0.17
C THR A 163 3.66 7.38 0.38
N GLU A 164 4.48 8.39 0.61
CA GLU A 164 4.08 9.67 1.19
C GLU A 164 3.89 10.69 0.07
N MET A 165 2.65 10.79 -0.41
CA MET A 165 2.24 11.70 -1.48
C MET A 165 0.91 12.34 -1.14
N CYS A 166 0.76 13.61 -1.51
CA CYS A 166 -0.52 14.28 -1.47
C CYS A 166 -0.85 14.94 -2.81
N LEU A 167 -2.13 15.13 -3.03
CA LEU A 167 -2.69 15.90 -4.12
C LEU A 167 -3.51 17.04 -3.51
N THR A 168 -3.40 18.23 -4.07
CA THR A 168 -4.30 19.34 -3.76
C THR A 168 -4.92 19.82 -5.06
N PHE A 169 -6.24 19.71 -5.15
CA PHE A 169 -7.01 20.22 -6.29
C PHE A 169 -7.58 21.58 -5.96
N THR A 170 -7.48 22.51 -6.91
CA THR A 170 -8.08 23.83 -6.83
C THR A 170 -9.32 23.86 -7.74
N TYR A 171 -10.48 24.14 -7.16
CA TYR A 171 -11.73 24.33 -7.91
C TYR A 171 -12.11 25.80 -7.87
N THR A 172 -12.35 26.38 -9.04
CA THR A 172 -12.99 27.68 -9.17
C THR A 172 -14.39 27.46 -9.73
N VAL A 173 -15.38 27.61 -8.87
CA VAL A 173 -16.78 27.39 -9.23
C VAL A 173 -17.49 28.72 -9.30
N SER A 174 -18.09 29.02 -10.47
CA SER A 174 -18.84 30.25 -10.69
C SER A 174 -20.29 29.94 -11.06
N GLY A 175 -21.18 30.89 -10.82
CA GLY A 175 -22.58 30.78 -11.19
C GLY A 175 -23.42 29.91 -10.28
N LEU A 176 -22.88 29.44 -9.15
CA LEU A 176 -23.68 28.78 -8.10
C LEU A 176 -24.39 29.83 -7.25
N GLU A 177 -25.67 29.63 -7.04
CA GLU A 177 -26.47 30.39 -6.09
C GLU A 177 -26.17 29.94 -4.67
N LYS A 178 -26.68 30.70 -3.67
CA LYS A 178 -26.64 30.31 -2.27
C LYS A 178 -27.30 28.94 -2.09
N GLY A 179 -26.56 27.98 -1.52
CA GLY A 179 -27.08 26.63 -1.36
C GLY A 179 -25.99 25.62 -1.01
N ARG A 180 -26.40 24.36 -0.89
CA ARG A 180 -25.51 23.23 -0.58
C ARG A 180 -25.22 22.41 -1.82
N TYR A 181 -23.96 22.09 -2.03
CA TYR A 181 -23.44 21.41 -3.21
C TYR A 181 -22.45 20.32 -2.83
N LYS A 182 -22.20 19.41 -3.76
CA LYS A 182 -21.24 18.33 -3.60
C LYS A 182 -20.23 18.38 -4.74
N ILE A 183 -18.93 18.37 -4.40
CA ILE A 183 -17.85 18.08 -5.36
C ILE A 183 -17.64 16.60 -5.39
N VAL A 184 -17.70 16.01 -6.57
CA VAL A 184 -17.29 14.63 -6.85
C VAL A 184 -16.01 14.68 -7.63
N THR A 185 -14.95 14.05 -7.10
CA THR A 185 -13.64 14.02 -7.76
C THR A 185 -13.24 12.58 -8.00
N THR A 186 -13.01 12.22 -9.26
CA THR A 186 -12.49 10.91 -9.65
C THR A 186 -11.03 11.05 -10.04
N VAL A 187 -10.16 10.39 -9.29
CA VAL A 187 -8.72 10.34 -9.54
C VAL A 187 -8.40 9.04 -10.26
N ARG A 188 -7.64 9.13 -11.33
CA ARG A 188 -7.11 7.99 -12.09
C ARG A 188 -5.60 7.94 -11.98
N ASP A 189 -5.07 6.76 -11.75
CA ASP A 189 -3.65 6.48 -11.77
C ASP A 189 -3.16 6.37 -13.22
N ALA A 190 -2.25 7.25 -13.63
CA ALA A 190 -1.71 7.23 -15.00
C ALA A 190 -0.78 6.03 -15.28
N GLY A 191 -0.32 5.35 -14.24
CA GLY A 191 0.57 4.19 -14.34
C GLY A 191 -0.16 2.85 -14.38
N SER A 192 -1.48 2.83 -14.12
CA SER A 192 -2.34 1.64 -14.10
C SER A 192 -3.78 1.98 -14.50
N ASP A 193 -4.68 1.02 -14.41
CA ASP A 193 -6.12 1.18 -14.60
C ASP A 193 -6.88 1.53 -13.31
N LYS A 194 -6.17 1.76 -12.21
CA LYS A 194 -6.77 2.04 -10.91
C LYS A 194 -7.41 3.42 -10.87
N THR A 195 -8.59 3.47 -10.29
CA THR A 195 -9.35 4.71 -10.09
C THR A 195 -9.93 4.77 -8.68
N ALA A 196 -10.11 5.98 -8.17
CA ALA A 196 -10.80 6.22 -6.91
C ALA A 196 -11.63 7.50 -6.99
N THR A 197 -12.78 7.51 -6.34
CA THR A 197 -13.67 8.66 -6.30
C THR A 197 -13.89 9.10 -4.86
N CYS A 198 -13.87 10.39 -4.62
CA CYS A 198 -14.26 10.99 -3.36
C CYS A 198 -15.35 12.03 -3.57
N GLU A 199 -16.14 12.25 -2.54
CA GLU A 199 -17.23 13.21 -2.50
C GLU A 199 -17.07 14.12 -1.28
N LYS A 200 -17.23 15.42 -1.47
CA LYS A 200 -17.21 16.40 -0.38
C LYS A 200 -18.31 17.42 -0.56
N TRP A 201 -19.08 17.61 0.51
CA TRP A 201 -20.11 18.65 0.57
C TRP A 201 -19.52 20.01 0.92
N PHE A 202 -20.09 21.06 0.34
CA PHE A 202 -19.78 22.44 0.66
C PHE A 202 -21.03 23.33 0.49
N SER A 203 -20.99 24.53 1.00
CA SER A 203 -22.08 25.50 0.86
C SER A 203 -21.58 26.81 0.29
N ILE A 204 -22.40 27.43 -0.57
CA ILE A 204 -22.23 28.83 -0.98
C ILE A 204 -23.13 29.67 -0.07
N ILE A 205 -22.57 30.70 0.58
CA ILE A 205 -23.26 31.56 1.56
C ILE A 205 -23.47 33.00 1.09
#